data_79bc8065df26b3238c248c4eb1139145
#
_entry.id   79bc8065df26b3238c248c4eb1139145
#
_cell.length_a   1.000
_cell.length_b   1.000
_cell.length_c   1.000
_cell.angle_alpha   90.00
_cell.angle_beta   90.00
_cell.angle_gamma   90.00
#
_symmetry.space_group_name_H-M   'P 1'
#
loop_
_entity.id
_entity.type
_entity.pdbx_description
1 polymer ?
#
loop_
_entity_poly.entity_id
_entity_poly.type
_entity_poly.pdbx_seq_one_letter_code
_entity_poly.pdbx_strand_id
1 'polypeptide(L)' 'MSRWSPCKRRDFIRRLRKLGFEGPYSGARHQFMVWRQRRMAIPSNVEYSVPQLRMLIREVEGIIGRKITVEEWDGLRS' A
#
# COMPACT_ATOMS: atom_id res chain seq x y z
N MET A 1 -19.01 -11.51 -0.15
CA MET A 1 -17.89 -11.21 -1.04
C MET A 1 -17.21 -9.93 -0.62
N SER A 2 -15.89 -9.96 -0.57
CA SER A 2 -15.12 -8.75 -0.24
C SER A 2 -15.08 -7.80 -1.43
N ARG A 3 -15.12 -6.52 -1.14
CA ARG A 3 -15.01 -5.45 -2.14
C ARG A 3 -13.89 -4.52 -1.74
N TRP A 4 -13.24 -3.92 -2.73
CA TRP A 4 -12.32 -2.84 -2.45
C TRP A 4 -13.08 -1.69 -1.81
N SER A 5 -12.55 -1.14 -0.74
CA SER A 5 -13.15 0.01 -0.04
C SER A 5 -12.07 1.05 0.22
N PRO A 6 -12.47 2.32 0.43
CA PRO A 6 -11.49 3.36 0.74
C PRO A 6 -10.62 2.95 1.91
N CYS A 7 -9.37 3.39 1.89
CA CYS A 7 -8.38 2.98 2.89
C CYS A 7 -7.64 4.21 3.41
N LYS A 8 -7.58 4.34 4.72
CA LYS A 8 -6.80 5.41 5.31
C LYS A 8 -5.31 5.17 5.07
N ARG A 9 -4.57 6.27 4.86
CA ARG A 9 -3.14 6.21 4.62
C ARG A 9 -2.40 5.41 5.70
N ARG A 10 -2.72 5.65 6.96
CA ARG A 10 -2.07 4.93 8.06
C ARG A 10 -2.31 3.43 8.01
N ASP A 11 -3.50 3.02 7.59
CA ASP A 11 -3.84 1.60 7.48
C ASP A 11 -3.15 0.97 6.26
N PHE A 12 -3.06 1.72 5.17
CA PHE A 12 -2.32 1.30 3.98
C PHE A 12 -0.85 1.02 4.35
N ILE A 13 -0.22 1.95 5.06
CA ILE A 13 1.18 1.80 5.50
C ILE A 13 1.33 0.57 6.38
N ARG A 14 0.41 0.38 7.34
CA ARG A 14 0.47 -0.77 8.25
C ARG A 14 0.36 -2.09 7.49
N ARG A 15 -0.53 -2.15 6.50
CA ARG A 15 -0.70 -3.35 5.68
C ARG A 15 0.51 -3.62 4.81
N LEU A 16 1.13 -2.57 4.27
CA LEU A 16 2.37 -2.73 3.51
C LEU A 16 3.48 -3.33 4.38
N ARG A 17 3.56 -2.93 5.64
CA ARG A 17 4.54 -3.52 6.56
C ARG A 17 4.31 -5.02 6.71
N LYS A 18 3.06 -5.44 6.77
CA LYS A 18 2.75 -6.87 6.86
C LYS A 18 3.11 -7.63 5.60
N LEU A 19 3.16 -6.94 4.46
CA LEU A 19 3.64 -7.54 3.21
C LEU A 19 5.16 -7.57 3.11
N GLY A 20 5.86 -6.96 4.06
CA GLY A 20 7.31 -6.96 4.09
C GLY A 20 7.96 -5.62 3.72
N PHE A 21 7.17 -4.57 3.52
CA PHE A 21 7.72 -3.24 3.28
C PHE A 21 8.25 -2.65 4.57
N GLU A 22 9.29 -1.83 4.44
CA GLU A 22 9.86 -1.07 5.53
C GLU A 22 9.55 0.42 5.34
N GLY A 23 9.50 1.15 6.44
CA GLY A 23 9.20 2.57 6.41
C GLY A 23 7.95 2.91 7.20
N PRO A 24 7.40 4.10 7.00
CA PRO A 24 7.75 5.07 5.95
C PRO A 24 9.02 5.85 6.27
N TYR A 25 9.75 6.18 5.23
CA TYR A 25 10.94 7.02 5.31
C TYR A 25 10.66 8.38 4.68
N SER A 26 11.38 9.40 5.12
CA SER A 26 11.22 10.74 4.57
C SER A 26 11.90 10.86 3.22
N GLY A 27 11.16 11.39 2.24
CA GLY A 27 11.69 11.71 0.92
C GLY A 27 11.63 13.19 0.67
N ALA A 28 12.03 13.62 -0.53
CA ALA A 28 12.07 15.03 -0.90
C ALA A 28 10.67 15.66 -0.97
N ARG A 29 9.69 14.92 -1.49
CA ARG A 29 8.31 15.40 -1.65
C ARG A 29 7.31 14.55 -0.91
N HIS A 30 7.52 13.23 -0.90
CA HIS A 30 6.62 12.29 -0.27
C HIS A 30 7.41 11.33 0.57
N GLN A 31 6.78 10.79 1.59
CA GLN A 31 7.34 9.64 2.27
C GLN A 31 7.34 8.46 1.30
N PHE A 32 8.21 7.49 1.56
CA PHE A 32 8.29 6.30 0.73
C PHE A 32 8.50 5.07 1.60
N MET A 33 8.13 3.92 1.05
CA MET A 33 8.39 2.63 1.68
C MET A 33 9.28 1.80 0.77
N VAL A 34 9.94 0.81 1.34
CA VAL A 34 10.95 0.02 0.61
C VAL A 34 10.65 -1.46 0.77
N TRP A 35 10.71 -2.18 -0.35
CA TRP A 35 10.62 -3.63 -0.38
C TRP A 35 11.78 -4.15 -1.24
N ARG A 36 12.74 -4.83 -0.60
CA ARG A 36 13.91 -5.41 -1.29
C ARG A 36 14.56 -4.41 -2.24
N GLN A 37 14.95 -3.23 -1.72
CA GLN A 37 15.63 -2.18 -2.48
C GLN A 37 14.75 -1.44 -3.50
N ARG A 38 13.47 -1.76 -3.58
CA ARG A 38 12.53 -1.02 -4.44
C ARG A 38 11.76 -0.02 -3.58
N ARG A 39 11.65 1.19 -4.10
CA ARG A 39 10.95 2.27 -3.40
C ARG A 39 9.54 2.44 -3.94
N MET A 40 8.64 2.81 -3.06
CA MET A 40 7.28 3.18 -3.44
C MET A 40 6.91 4.47 -2.71
N ALA A 41 6.62 5.53 -3.47
CA ALA A 41 6.15 6.78 -2.89
C ALA A 41 4.75 6.57 -2.31
N ILE A 42 4.52 7.16 -1.12
CA ILE A 42 3.23 7.05 -0.43
C ILE A 42 2.52 8.40 -0.53
N PRO A 43 1.39 8.47 -1.26
CA PRO A 43 0.65 9.72 -1.36
C PRO A 43 0.26 10.29 0.00
N SER A 44 0.24 11.61 0.10
CA SER A 44 -0.01 12.30 1.37
C SER A 44 -1.48 12.40 1.75
N ASN A 45 -2.40 11.97 0.89
CA ASN A 45 -3.83 11.98 1.21
C ASN A 45 -4.08 11.24 2.52
N VAL A 46 -4.95 11.78 3.35
CA VAL A 46 -5.33 11.13 4.61
C VAL A 46 -6.06 9.82 4.36
N GLU A 47 -6.85 9.78 3.28
CA GLU A 47 -7.59 8.59 2.90
C GLU A 47 -7.51 8.43 1.39
N TYR A 48 -7.36 7.20 0.94
CA TYR A 48 -7.32 6.85 -0.48
C TYR A 48 -8.70 6.37 -0.92
N SER A 49 -9.22 6.98 -1.99
CA SER A 49 -10.46 6.49 -2.62
C SER A 49 -10.21 5.10 -3.22
N VAL A 50 -11.30 4.40 -3.55
CA VAL A 50 -11.16 3.08 -4.17
C VAL A 50 -10.34 3.13 -5.46
N PRO A 51 -10.57 4.05 -6.40
CA PRO A 51 -9.73 4.11 -7.60
C PRO A 51 -8.26 4.36 -7.28
N GLN A 52 -7.98 5.27 -6.35
CA GLN A 52 -6.60 5.55 -5.94
C GLN A 52 -5.97 4.33 -5.27
N LEU A 53 -6.69 3.68 -4.37
CA LEU A 53 -6.20 2.49 -3.69
C LEU A 53 -5.87 1.39 -4.71
N ARG A 54 -6.75 1.15 -5.67
CA ARG A 54 -6.51 0.11 -6.66
C ARG A 54 -5.30 0.42 -7.54
N MET A 55 -5.07 1.69 -7.85
CA MET A 55 -3.88 2.11 -8.56
C MET A 55 -2.62 1.80 -7.72
N LEU A 56 -2.66 2.13 -6.43
CA LEU A 56 -1.56 1.85 -5.52
C LEU A 56 -1.32 0.35 -5.35
N ILE A 57 -2.39 -0.44 -5.29
CA ILE A 57 -2.26 -1.90 -5.19
C ILE A 57 -1.57 -2.47 -6.44
N ARG A 58 -1.88 -1.96 -7.63
CA ARG A 58 -1.18 -2.38 -8.84
C ARG A 58 0.30 -2.07 -8.77
N GLU A 59 0.64 -0.93 -8.20
CA GLU A 59 2.05 -0.55 -8.01
C GLU A 59 2.73 -1.53 -7.05
N VAL A 60 2.07 -1.84 -5.93
CA VAL A 60 2.58 -2.83 -4.98
C VAL A 60 2.79 -4.18 -5.66
N GLU A 61 1.81 -4.63 -6.45
CA GLU A 61 1.90 -5.90 -7.18
C GLU A 61 3.13 -5.92 -8.10
N GLY A 62 3.38 -4.80 -8.79
CA GLY A 62 4.56 -4.70 -9.66
C GLY A 62 5.87 -4.77 -8.89
N ILE A 63 5.88 -4.26 -7.67
CA ILE A 63 7.07 -4.27 -6.82
C ILE A 63 7.34 -5.66 -6.25
N ILE A 64 6.31 -6.29 -5.69
CA ILE A 64 6.48 -7.61 -5.04
C ILE A 64 6.41 -8.78 -6.03
N GLY A 65 5.95 -8.51 -7.26
CA GLY A 65 5.96 -9.52 -8.32
C GLY A 65 4.82 -10.52 -8.26
N ARG A 66 3.69 -10.16 -7.63
CA ARG A 66 2.53 -11.03 -7.60
C ARG A 66 1.24 -10.24 -7.40
N LYS A 67 0.13 -10.87 -7.73
CA LYS A 67 -1.19 -10.26 -7.54
C LYS A 67 -1.58 -10.27 -6.06
N ILE A 68 -2.37 -9.28 -5.68
CA ILE A 68 -2.96 -9.17 -4.34
C ILE A 68 -4.47 -9.15 -4.53
N THR A 69 -5.15 -10.17 -3.99
CA THR A 69 -6.61 -10.19 -4.03
C THR A 69 -7.17 -9.27 -2.96
N VAL A 70 -8.43 -8.86 -3.11
CA VAL A 70 -9.09 -8.06 -2.09
C VAL A 70 -9.18 -8.82 -0.78
N GLU A 71 -9.35 -10.14 -0.82
CA GLU A 71 -9.38 -10.97 0.37
C GLU A 71 -8.05 -10.95 1.11
N GLU A 72 -6.95 -11.05 0.37
CA GLU A 72 -5.63 -10.95 0.98
C GLU A 72 -5.42 -9.57 1.60
N TRP A 73 -5.78 -8.53 0.86
CA TRP A 73 -5.64 -7.16 1.36
C TRP A 73 -6.43 -6.94 2.65
N ASP A 74 -7.69 -7.40 2.67
CA ASP A 74 -8.52 -7.28 3.86
C ASP A 74 -7.96 -8.09 5.03
N GLY A 75 -7.35 -9.22 4.75
CA GLY A 75 -6.73 -10.07 5.77
C GLY A 75 -5.54 -9.42 6.46
N LEU A 76 -4.98 -8.35 5.89
CA LEU A 76 -3.85 -7.63 6.48
C LEU A 76 -4.28 -6.61 7.54
N ARG A 77 -5.57 -6.51 7.85
CA ARG A 77 -6.09 -5.49 8.77
C ARG A 77 -5.63 -5.68 10.21
N SER A 78 -5.50 -6.89 10.66
CA SER A 78 -5.17 -7.18 12.06
C SER A 78 -3.69 -7.04 12.37
#